data_91a10f5a4dcd6f9acdf2c86665733f92
#
_entry.id   91a10f5a4dcd6f9acdf2c86665733f92
#
_cell.length_a   1.000
_cell.length_b   1.000
_cell.length_c   1.000
_cell.angle_alpha   90.00
_cell.angle_beta   90.00
_cell.angle_gamma   90.00
#
_symmetry.space_group_name_H-M   'P 1'
#
loop_
_entity.id
_entity.type
_entity.pdbx_description
1 polymer ?
#
loop_
_entity_poly.entity_id
_entity_poly.type
_entity_poly.pdbx_seq_one_letter_code
_entity_poly.pdbx_strand_id
1 'polypeptide(L)'
;MAEGSVFKRCLCRDSTGRKLGNRCPHLRRAGGSWHPTHGRWAYQLELPTHPDQRRRQLRRSTFDTRDAAVGDRDHAKALLALADGDTALAAEIADMLLAVPAGKPLPDRDTIARRVRTGLPPTAATTVGEYLQQWLASRRGIEPNTIRAYESHTRVHLIPHLGTIPLDRLRVDHIEAMFTAIADRATAIDIARQSDDPQIRVTVRGIRATRPATMHRIRATLRKALNDAIRRSNNRLINFNPAAHVELPSGARPKARVWTTKAVATWRATGERPSTVMVWTPKQAGEFLDYAETHDIALYPLFALILHRGLRRGEAVGLTDTAVDLDTALLTISQQLSTHGYTPVIKKVKSESGNRVISLDSHTLAALRAHHARRARWKLASGRRWPDTGLFFVQPDGRPWHPEAVTWRFECLVRDAGLPPIRLHDLRHCAATFLKAAGADLKDVQELLGHSSITITGDTYTTVIAELDVERAKAQAAANLVPRRRRPAA
;
A
#
# COMPACT_ATOMS: atom_id res chain seq x y z
N MET A 1 -28.39 -36.73 -22.64
CA MET A 1 -26.94 -36.75 -23.04
C MET A 1 -26.69 -38.03 -23.81
N ALA A 2 -26.06 -37.93 -25.00
CA ALA A 2 -25.78 -39.11 -25.84
C ALA A 2 -24.81 -40.05 -25.10
N GLU A 3 -25.12 -41.36 -25.13
CA GLU A 3 -24.19 -42.39 -24.61
C GLU A 3 -22.97 -42.39 -25.46
N GLY A 4 -21.80 -41.98 -24.92
CA GLY A 4 -20.55 -42.04 -25.65
C GLY A 4 -20.12 -43.49 -25.93
N SER A 5 -19.60 -43.75 -27.13
CA SER A 5 -19.17 -45.09 -27.57
C SER A 5 -17.74 -45.39 -27.14
N VAL A 6 -17.50 -46.62 -26.68
CA VAL A 6 -16.15 -47.14 -26.34
C VAL A 6 -15.79 -48.23 -27.32
N PHE A 7 -14.60 -48.14 -27.95
CA PHE A 7 -14.15 -49.02 -29.01
C PHE A 7 -12.62 -49.12 -29.00
N LYS A 8 -12.12 -50.12 -29.79
CA LYS A 8 -10.69 -50.19 -30.02
C LYS A 8 -10.29 -49.52 -31.34
N ARG A 9 -9.08 -48.97 -31.38
CA ARG A 9 -8.44 -48.47 -32.58
C ARG A 9 -6.94 -48.83 -32.59
N CYS A 10 -6.38 -48.96 -33.78
CA CYS A 10 -4.95 -49.26 -33.95
C CYS A 10 -4.28 -48.25 -34.90
N LEU A 11 -2.98 -48.40 -35.02
CA LEU A 11 -2.14 -47.59 -35.94
C LEU A 11 -1.83 -48.29 -37.25
N CYS A 12 -2.45 -49.44 -37.54
CA CYS A 12 -2.27 -50.16 -38.82
C CYS A 12 -2.66 -49.26 -40.01
N ARG A 13 -1.96 -49.45 -41.10
CA ARG A 13 -2.19 -48.71 -42.35
C ARG A 13 -2.69 -49.68 -43.42
N ASP A 14 -3.48 -49.17 -44.36
CA ASP A 14 -3.86 -49.90 -45.59
C ASP A 14 -2.73 -49.85 -46.64
N SER A 15 -2.98 -50.48 -47.81
CA SER A 15 -2.05 -50.49 -48.94
C SER A 15 -1.69 -49.11 -49.51
N THR A 16 -2.51 -48.08 -49.18
CA THR A 16 -2.29 -46.68 -49.59
C THR A 16 -1.58 -45.86 -48.53
N GLY A 17 -1.17 -46.48 -47.38
CA GLY A 17 -0.55 -45.80 -46.23
C GLY A 17 -1.51 -45.09 -45.29
N ARG A 18 -2.81 -45.16 -45.50
CA ARG A 18 -3.84 -44.53 -44.64
C ARG A 18 -4.10 -45.34 -43.36
N LYS A 19 -4.17 -44.68 -42.20
CA LYS A 19 -4.44 -45.35 -40.93
C LYS A 19 -5.85 -45.96 -40.91
N LEU A 20 -5.94 -47.26 -40.62
CA LEU A 20 -7.20 -47.99 -40.52
C LEU A 20 -8.01 -47.62 -39.27
N GLY A 21 -7.35 -47.25 -38.15
CA GLY A 21 -7.99 -46.81 -36.92
C GLY A 21 -8.94 -47.86 -36.33
N ASN A 22 -10.24 -47.53 -36.19
CA ASN A 22 -11.27 -48.44 -35.72
C ASN A 22 -11.82 -49.41 -36.79
N ARG A 23 -11.44 -49.24 -38.06
CA ARG A 23 -11.85 -50.09 -39.17
C ARG A 23 -10.89 -51.27 -39.43
N CYS A 24 -9.85 -51.42 -38.63
CA CYS A 24 -8.88 -52.49 -38.84
C CYS A 24 -9.52 -53.87 -38.55
N PRO A 25 -9.45 -54.82 -39.47
CA PRO A 25 -10.04 -56.14 -39.31
C PRO A 25 -9.42 -56.94 -38.17
N HIS A 26 -8.17 -56.70 -37.81
CA HIS A 26 -7.47 -57.36 -36.71
C HIS A 26 -7.92 -56.92 -35.31
N LEU A 27 -8.79 -55.91 -35.18
CA LEU A 27 -9.33 -55.46 -33.90
C LEU A 27 -10.34 -56.47 -33.30
N ARG A 28 -10.94 -57.34 -34.16
CA ARG A 28 -11.92 -58.31 -33.75
C ARG A 28 -11.45 -59.72 -34.13
N ARG A 29 -11.83 -60.72 -33.33
CA ARG A 29 -11.67 -62.12 -33.66
C ARG A 29 -12.82 -62.61 -34.52
N ALA A 30 -12.72 -63.80 -35.13
CA ALA A 30 -13.79 -64.37 -35.95
C ALA A 30 -15.15 -64.47 -35.24
N GLY A 31 -15.17 -64.63 -33.89
CA GLY A 31 -16.39 -64.61 -33.08
C GLY A 31 -16.92 -63.21 -32.68
N GLY A 32 -16.41 -62.14 -33.28
CA GLY A 32 -16.89 -60.77 -33.04
C GLY A 32 -16.35 -60.11 -31.77
N SER A 33 -15.67 -60.83 -30.87
CA SER A 33 -15.03 -60.26 -29.65
C SER A 33 -13.79 -59.45 -29.98
N TRP A 34 -13.48 -58.45 -29.11
CA TRP A 34 -12.27 -57.65 -29.29
C TRP A 34 -10.98 -58.44 -29.10
N HIS A 35 -10.01 -58.24 -29.99
CA HIS A 35 -8.70 -58.85 -29.85
C HIS A 35 -8.00 -58.35 -28.57
N PRO A 36 -7.46 -59.24 -27.72
CA PRO A 36 -6.95 -58.83 -26.39
C PRO A 36 -5.75 -57.86 -26.47
N THR A 37 -4.81 -58.12 -27.35
CA THR A 37 -3.56 -57.37 -27.48
C THR A 37 -3.48 -56.39 -28.62
N HIS A 38 -4.34 -56.53 -29.67
CA HIS A 38 -4.31 -55.63 -30.82
C HIS A 38 -5.12 -54.37 -30.62
N GLY A 39 -4.47 -53.21 -30.83
CA GLY A 39 -5.04 -51.87 -30.65
C GLY A 39 -5.21 -51.42 -29.21
N ARG A 40 -5.49 -50.16 -29.06
CA ARG A 40 -5.76 -49.53 -27.76
C ARG A 40 -7.22 -49.13 -27.65
N TRP A 41 -7.73 -49.09 -26.39
CA TRP A 41 -9.08 -48.64 -26.16
C TRP A 41 -9.20 -47.12 -26.30
N ALA A 42 -10.34 -46.70 -26.80
CA ALA A 42 -10.67 -45.30 -27.06
C ALA A 42 -12.16 -45.11 -26.80
N TYR A 43 -12.54 -43.84 -26.54
CA TYR A 43 -13.95 -43.48 -26.50
C TYR A 43 -14.21 -42.19 -27.31
N GLN A 44 -15.46 -41.98 -27.62
CA GLN A 44 -15.99 -40.81 -28.28
C GLN A 44 -17.26 -40.36 -27.51
N LEU A 45 -17.32 -39.10 -27.15
CA LEU A 45 -18.42 -38.48 -26.42
C LEU A 45 -18.86 -37.23 -27.18
N GLU A 46 -20.18 -37.05 -27.38
CA GLU A 46 -20.70 -35.81 -27.90
C GLU A 46 -20.71 -34.74 -26.83
N LEU A 47 -20.31 -33.55 -27.22
CA LEU A 47 -20.21 -32.40 -26.34
C LEU A 47 -21.30 -31.37 -26.67
N PRO A 48 -21.78 -30.61 -25.68
CA PRO A 48 -22.59 -29.44 -25.89
C PRO A 48 -21.98 -28.47 -26.89
N THR A 49 -22.82 -27.89 -27.74
CA THR A 49 -22.40 -26.92 -28.77
C THR A 49 -22.74 -25.51 -28.32
N HIS A 50 -21.91 -24.54 -28.69
CA HIS A 50 -22.31 -23.14 -28.65
C HIS A 50 -23.47 -22.90 -29.63
N PRO A 51 -24.39 -21.94 -29.37
CA PRO A 51 -25.56 -21.69 -30.22
C PRO A 51 -25.26 -21.54 -31.73
N ASP A 52 -24.05 -21.09 -32.04
CA ASP A 52 -23.61 -20.77 -33.43
C ASP A 52 -22.65 -21.80 -34.03
N GLN A 53 -22.46 -22.99 -33.43
CA GLN A 53 -21.37 -23.89 -33.82
C GLN A 53 -21.79 -25.30 -34.19
N ARG A 54 -20.88 -25.94 -35.03
CA ARG A 54 -20.94 -27.30 -35.50
C ARG A 54 -20.85 -28.33 -34.37
N ARG A 55 -21.37 -29.54 -34.62
CA ARG A 55 -21.27 -30.73 -33.78
C ARG A 55 -19.87 -30.93 -33.22
N ARG A 56 -19.68 -31.03 -31.90
CA ARG A 56 -18.41 -31.16 -31.20
C ARG A 56 -18.32 -32.53 -30.54
N GLN A 57 -17.13 -33.15 -30.60
CA GLN A 57 -16.92 -34.47 -30.05
C GLN A 57 -15.57 -34.51 -29.30
N LEU A 58 -15.59 -35.01 -28.06
CA LEU A 58 -14.40 -35.40 -27.33
C LEU A 58 -13.99 -36.81 -27.78
N ARG A 59 -12.77 -36.95 -28.29
CA ARG A 59 -12.17 -38.22 -28.65
C ARG A 59 -10.89 -38.42 -27.88
N ARG A 60 -10.87 -39.48 -27.03
CA ARG A 60 -9.70 -39.83 -26.24
C ARG A 60 -9.34 -41.29 -26.53
N SER A 61 -8.05 -41.60 -26.64
CA SER A 61 -7.53 -42.91 -27.02
C SER A 61 -6.25 -43.18 -26.20
N THR A 62 -5.72 -44.41 -26.38
CA THR A 62 -4.49 -44.86 -25.71
C THR A 62 -4.68 -45.52 -24.35
N PHE A 63 -5.92 -45.94 -24.02
CA PHE A 63 -6.18 -46.69 -22.81
C PHE A 63 -5.80 -48.17 -22.99
N ASP A 64 -5.18 -48.75 -21.98
CA ASP A 64 -4.76 -50.17 -21.98
C ASP A 64 -5.96 -51.11 -21.79
N THR A 65 -6.91 -50.74 -20.96
CA THR A 65 -8.11 -51.52 -20.62
C THR A 65 -9.40 -50.84 -21.07
N ARG A 66 -10.46 -51.63 -21.26
CA ARG A 66 -11.81 -51.12 -21.51
C ARG A 66 -12.31 -50.27 -20.33
N ASP A 67 -12.07 -50.76 -19.13
CA ASP A 67 -12.53 -50.10 -17.91
C ASP A 67 -11.87 -48.75 -17.67
N ALA A 68 -10.58 -48.59 -18.02
CA ALA A 68 -9.92 -47.29 -17.99
C ALA A 68 -10.53 -46.31 -19.00
N ALA A 69 -10.88 -46.76 -20.20
CA ALA A 69 -11.56 -45.90 -21.18
C ALA A 69 -12.98 -45.54 -20.76
N VAL A 70 -13.72 -46.48 -20.16
CA VAL A 70 -15.05 -46.25 -19.58
C VAL A 70 -14.98 -45.26 -18.43
N GLY A 71 -14.04 -45.46 -17.48
CA GLY A 71 -13.85 -44.56 -16.33
C GLY A 71 -13.53 -43.12 -16.73
N ASP A 72 -12.62 -42.91 -17.71
CA ASP A 72 -12.27 -41.56 -18.21
C ASP A 72 -13.47 -40.91 -18.94
N ARG A 73 -14.27 -41.71 -19.72
CA ARG A 73 -15.51 -41.24 -20.36
C ARG A 73 -16.55 -40.80 -19.31
N ASP A 74 -16.75 -41.63 -18.27
CA ASP A 74 -17.76 -41.35 -17.26
C ASP A 74 -17.36 -40.19 -16.38
N HIS A 75 -16.03 -40.02 -16.16
CA HIS A 75 -15.50 -38.80 -15.54
C HIS A 75 -15.78 -37.55 -16.40
N ALA A 76 -15.59 -37.60 -17.70
CA ALA A 76 -15.95 -36.49 -18.62
C ALA A 76 -17.45 -36.18 -18.55
N LYS A 77 -18.33 -37.21 -18.51
CA LYS A 77 -19.77 -37.01 -18.33
C LYS A 77 -20.11 -36.37 -16.97
N ALA A 78 -19.44 -36.80 -15.89
CA ALA A 78 -19.63 -36.24 -14.56
C ALA A 78 -19.22 -34.76 -14.48
N LEU A 79 -18.17 -34.36 -15.22
CA LEU A 79 -17.78 -32.95 -15.35
C LEU A 79 -18.84 -32.13 -16.12
N LEU A 80 -19.35 -32.65 -17.23
CA LEU A 80 -20.42 -31.98 -18.02
C LEU A 80 -21.72 -31.86 -17.20
N ALA A 81 -22.04 -32.83 -16.35
CA ALA A 81 -23.23 -32.80 -15.50
C ALA A 81 -23.18 -31.66 -14.44
N LEU A 82 -22.00 -31.09 -14.15
CA LEU A 82 -21.90 -29.95 -13.24
C LEU A 82 -22.58 -28.69 -13.77
N ALA A 83 -22.88 -28.65 -15.06
CA ALA A 83 -23.58 -27.51 -15.66
C ALA A 83 -25.06 -27.41 -15.29
N ASP A 84 -25.66 -28.50 -14.76
CA ASP A 84 -27.03 -28.56 -14.24
C ASP A 84 -28.10 -27.82 -15.12
N GLY A 85 -28.05 -28.05 -16.42
CA GLY A 85 -28.92 -27.43 -17.40
C GLY A 85 -28.47 -26.07 -17.97
N ASP A 86 -27.45 -25.45 -17.43
CA ASP A 86 -26.85 -24.22 -17.98
C ASP A 86 -26.06 -24.55 -19.26
N THR A 87 -26.59 -24.13 -20.42
CA THR A 87 -25.98 -24.40 -21.74
C THR A 87 -24.67 -23.66 -21.97
N ALA A 88 -24.52 -22.44 -21.42
CA ALA A 88 -23.29 -21.66 -21.52
C ALA A 88 -22.18 -22.30 -20.71
N LEU A 89 -22.44 -22.67 -19.47
CA LEU A 89 -21.53 -23.38 -18.59
C LEU A 89 -21.14 -24.76 -19.16
N ALA A 90 -22.13 -25.49 -19.75
CA ALA A 90 -21.86 -26.77 -20.41
C ALA A 90 -20.90 -26.62 -21.60
N ALA A 91 -21.02 -25.53 -22.38
CA ALA A 91 -20.10 -25.23 -23.46
C ALA A 91 -18.69 -24.88 -22.97
N GLU A 92 -18.56 -24.11 -21.88
CA GLU A 92 -17.27 -23.80 -21.25
C GLU A 92 -16.56 -25.06 -20.70
N ILE A 93 -17.31 -25.97 -20.06
CA ILE A 93 -16.77 -27.25 -19.60
C ILE A 93 -16.34 -28.10 -20.81
N ALA A 94 -17.10 -28.11 -21.91
CA ALA A 94 -16.73 -28.80 -23.13
C ALA A 94 -15.43 -28.26 -23.74
N ASP A 95 -15.23 -26.93 -23.76
CA ASP A 95 -13.99 -26.28 -24.19
C ASP A 95 -12.81 -26.71 -23.33
N MET A 96 -12.98 -26.72 -22.01
CA MET A 96 -11.98 -27.20 -21.08
C MET A 96 -11.57 -28.65 -21.36
N LEU A 97 -12.55 -29.56 -21.59
CA LEU A 97 -12.27 -30.95 -21.90
C LEU A 97 -11.51 -31.14 -23.21
N LEU A 98 -11.83 -30.33 -24.23
CA LEU A 98 -11.14 -30.35 -25.52
C LEU A 98 -9.72 -29.79 -25.45
N ALA A 99 -9.46 -28.87 -24.54
CA ALA A 99 -8.13 -28.26 -24.33
C ALA A 99 -7.15 -29.21 -23.62
N VAL A 100 -7.64 -30.31 -23.00
CA VAL A 100 -6.74 -31.27 -22.32
C VAL A 100 -5.89 -32.01 -23.33
N PRO A 101 -4.55 -31.92 -23.26
CA PRO A 101 -3.66 -32.62 -24.17
C PRO A 101 -3.87 -34.15 -24.15
N ALA A 102 -3.62 -34.80 -25.28
CA ALA A 102 -3.71 -36.24 -25.37
C ALA A 102 -2.79 -36.93 -24.35
N GLY A 103 -3.30 -37.94 -23.65
CA GLY A 103 -2.57 -38.69 -22.63
C GLY A 103 -2.46 -38.01 -21.26
N LYS A 104 -2.96 -36.79 -21.09
CA LYS A 104 -3.04 -36.16 -19.76
C LYS A 104 -4.40 -36.48 -19.12
N PRO A 105 -4.48 -36.65 -17.78
CA PRO A 105 -5.75 -36.87 -17.09
C PRO A 105 -6.69 -35.68 -17.23
N LEU A 106 -7.99 -35.96 -17.17
CA LEU A 106 -9.02 -34.91 -17.06
C LEU A 106 -8.90 -34.15 -15.74
N PRO A 107 -9.36 -32.90 -15.66
CA PRO A 107 -9.38 -32.14 -14.42
C PRO A 107 -10.19 -32.83 -13.32
N ASP A 108 -9.77 -32.61 -12.06
CA ASP A 108 -10.46 -33.16 -10.91
C ASP A 108 -11.90 -32.59 -10.80
N ARG A 109 -12.89 -33.48 -10.62
CA ARG A 109 -14.31 -33.12 -10.57
C ARG A 109 -14.64 -32.18 -9.41
N ASP A 110 -14.06 -32.42 -8.24
CA ASP A 110 -14.37 -31.61 -7.04
C ASP A 110 -13.82 -30.19 -7.16
N THR A 111 -12.67 -30.04 -7.82
CA THR A 111 -12.12 -28.74 -8.16
C THR A 111 -13.04 -27.94 -9.10
N ILE A 112 -13.53 -28.57 -10.16
CA ILE A 112 -14.44 -27.91 -11.10
C ILE A 112 -15.81 -27.67 -10.45
N ALA A 113 -16.37 -28.63 -9.71
CA ALA A 113 -17.62 -28.47 -8.99
C ALA A 113 -17.56 -27.31 -7.99
N ARG A 114 -16.43 -27.10 -7.32
CA ARG A 114 -16.22 -25.96 -6.43
C ARG A 114 -16.25 -24.64 -7.19
N ARG A 115 -15.54 -24.54 -8.33
CA ARG A 115 -15.55 -23.35 -9.17
C ARG A 115 -16.94 -23.01 -9.68
N VAL A 116 -17.65 -24.00 -10.21
CA VAL A 116 -19.03 -23.84 -10.69
C VAL A 116 -19.95 -23.34 -9.59
N ARG A 117 -19.94 -23.98 -8.41
CA ARG A 117 -20.76 -23.55 -7.26
C ARG A 117 -20.46 -22.15 -6.79
N THR A 118 -19.24 -21.67 -7.00
CA THR A 118 -18.82 -20.32 -6.59
C THR A 118 -18.93 -19.29 -7.71
N GLY A 119 -19.47 -19.68 -8.88
CA GLY A 119 -19.65 -18.82 -10.04
C GLY A 119 -18.30 -18.40 -10.68
N LEU A 120 -17.29 -19.24 -10.57
CA LEU A 120 -15.99 -19.03 -11.20
C LEU A 120 -15.90 -19.79 -12.53
N PRO A 121 -15.23 -19.21 -13.56
CA PRO A 121 -15.02 -19.90 -14.82
C PRO A 121 -14.26 -21.23 -14.64
N PRO A 122 -14.65 -22.32 -15.30
CA PRO A 122 -13.97 -23.61 -15.21
C PRO A 122 -12.48 -23.54 -15.63
N THR A 123 -12.16 -22.63 -16.53
CA THR A 123 -10.85 -22.49 -17.20
C THR A 123 -9.92 -21.45 -16.57
N ALA A 124 -10.32 -20.72 -15.54
CA ALA A 124 -9.50 -19.64 -14.96
C ALA A 124 -8.20 -20.19 -14.32
N ALA A 125 -7.10 -20.03 -15.00
CA ALA A 125 -5.76 -20.42 -14.56
C ALA A 125 -4.84 -19.21 -14.28
N THR A 126 -5.41 -18.00 -14.10
CA THR A 126 -4.62 -16.79 -13.83
C THR A 126 -3.94 -16.89 -12.48
N THR A 127 -2.63 -16.68 -12.44
CA THR A 127 -1.87 -16.62 -11.20
C THR A 127 -2.05 -15.28 -10.48
N VAL A 128 -1.74 -15.24 -9.18
CA VAL A 128 -1.75 -13.99 -8.40
C VAL A 128 -0.82 -12.94 -9.02
N GLY A 129 0.37 -13.38 -9.53
CA GLY A 129 1.33 -12.48 -10.15
C GLY A 129 0.80 -11.84 -11.43
N GLU A 130 0.27 -12.65 -12.35
CA GLU A 130 -0.35 -12.17 -13.61
C GLU A 130 -1.52 -11.23 -13.33
N TYR A 131 -2.39 -11.61 -12.39
CA TYR A 131 -3.50 -10.75 -11.99
C TYR A 131 -3.03 -9.40 -11.44
N LEU A 132 -2.08 -9.39 -10.52
CA LEU A 132 -1.56 -8.14 -9.93
C LEU A 132 -0.92 -7.22 -10.97
N GLN A 133 -0.20 -7.77 -11.96
CA GLN A 133 0.35 -6.99 -13.06
C GLN A 133 -0.75 -6.36 -13.93
N GLN A 134 -1.76 -7.15 -14.31
CA GLN A 134 -2.93 -6.65 -15.07
C GLN A 134 -3.72 -5.62 -14.27
N TRP A 135 -3.90 -5.87 -12.96
CA TRP A 135 -4.58 -4.95 -12.06
C TRP A 135 -3.85 -3.60 -11.98
N LEU A 136 -2.53 -3.57 -11.84
CA LEU A 136 -1.73 -2.35 -11.85
C LEU A 136 -1.86 -1.59 -13.18
N ALA A 137 -1.68 -2.29 -14.30
CA ALA A 137 -1.79 -1.69 -15.64
C ALA A 137 -3.16 -1.07 -15.92
N SER A 138 -4.22 -1.59 -15.29
CA SER A 138 -5.59 -1.10 -15.43
C SER A 138 -5.92 0.10 -14.55
N ARG A 139 -5.01 0.54 -13.66
CA ARG A 139 -5.28 1.67 -12.73
C ARG A 139 -5.26 3.00 -13.48
N ARG A 140 -6.36 3.73 -13.40
CA ARG A 140 -6.49 5.08 -13.98
C ARG A 140 -7.06 6.03 -12.92
N GLY A 141 -6.71 7.31 -13.01
CA GLY A 141 -7.22 8.35 -12.11
C GLY A 141 -6.75 8.22 -10.65
N ILE A 142 -5.70 7.43 -10.38
CA ILE A 142 -5.11 7.28 -9.06
C ILE A 142 -3.87 8.16 -8.97
N GLU A 143 -3.69 8.75 -7.80
CA GLU A 143 -2.55 9.58 -7.46
C GLU A 143 -1.21 8.85 -7.75
N PRO A 144 -0.26 9.46 -8.49
CA PRO A 144 0.99 8.80 -8.90
C PRO A 144 1.79 8.18 -7.76
N ASN A 145 1.83 8.82 -6.59
CA ASN A 145 2.52 8.28 -5.42
C ASN A 145 1.82 7.03 -4.86
N THR A 146 0.50 6.91 -5.03
CA THR A 146 -0.25 5.71 -4.65
C THR A 146 0.04 4.57 -5.62
N ILE A 147 0.11 4.85 -6.93
CA ILE A 147 0.51 3.85 -7.94
C ILE A 147 1.90 3.33 -7.64
N ARG A 148 2.87 4.23 -7.39
CA ARG A 148 4.24 3.85 -7.05
C ARG A 148 4.31 2.97 -5.79
N ALA A 149 3.48 3.26 -4.78
CA ALA A 149 3.38 2.41 -3.60
C ALA A 149 2.83 1.02 -3.96
N TYR A 150 1.79 0.93 -4.78
CA TYR A 150 1.24 -0.34 -5.26
C TYR A 150 2.27 -1.15 -6.06
N GLU A 151 2.99 -0.49 -6.98
CA GLU A 151 4.08 -1.11 -7.75
C GLU A 151 5.17 -1.66 -6.84
N SER A 152 5.61 -0.88 -5.87
CA SER A 152 6.62 -1.31 -4.89
C SER A 152 6.15 -2.50 -4.07
N HIS A 153 4.92 -2.44 -3.50
CA HIS A 153 4.36 -3.55 -2.73
C HIS A 153 4.23 -4.82 -3.56
N THR A 154 3.75 -4.68 -4.79
CA THR A 154 3.55 -5.81 -5.72
C THR A 154 4.89 -6.44 -6.12
N ARG A 155 5.84 -5.63 -6.57
CA ARG A 155 7.13 -6.11 -7.07
C ARG A 155 8.03 -6.68 -5.99
N VAL A 156 8.08 -6.02 -4.82
CA VAL A 156 9.05 -6.36 -3.76
C VAL A 156 8.52 -7.44 -2.80
N HIS A 157 7.21 -7.49 -2.60
CA HIS A 157 6.62 -8.35 -1.57
C HIS A 157 5.61 -9.36 -2.12
N LEU A 158 4.61 -8.92 -2.90
CA LEU A 158 3.49 -9.79 -3.26
C LEU A 158 3.88 -10.84 -4.32
N ILE A 159 4.48 -10.43 -5.43
CA ILE A 159 4.87 -11.36 -6.51
C ILE A 159 5.92 -12.38 -6.05
N PRO A 160 7.00 -12.01 -5.34
CA PRO A 160 8.01 -12.97 -4.92
C PRO A 160 7.47 -14.10 -4.02
N HIS A 161 6.44 -13.83 -3.22
CA HIS A 161 5.89 -14.81 -2.28
C HIS A 161 4.61 -15.50 -2.77
N LEU A 162 3.76 -14.80 -3.52
CA LEU A 162 2.42 -15.28 -3.87
C LEU A 162 2.23 -15.45 -5.39
N GLY A 163 3.13 -14.92 -6.20
CA GLY A 163 2.95 -14.74 -7.64
C GLY A 163 2.68 -16.01 -8.43
N THR A 164 3.21 -17.15 -8.01
CA THR A 164 3.05 -18.45 -8.69
C THR A 164 1.76 -19.17 -8.30
N ILE A 165 1.07 -18.72 -7.27
CA ILE A 165 -0.15 -19.37 -6.76
C ILE A 165 -1.31 -19.03 -7.71
N PRO A 166 -2.13 -20.00 -8.16
CA PRO A 166 -3.36 -19.74 -8.86
C PRO A 166 -4.29 -18.84 -8.02
N LEU A 167 -4.86 -17.82 -8.62
CA LEU A 167 -5.62 -16.78 -7.92
C LEU A 167 -6.81 -17.35 -7.15
N ASP A 168 -7.49 -18.35 -7.70
CA ASP A 168 -8.60 -19.06 -7.10
C ASP A 168 -8.19 -20.03 -5.97
N ARG A 169 -6.89 -20.30 -5.83
CA ARG A 169 -6.32 -21.14 -4.77
C ARG A 169 -5.58 -20.37 -3.69
N LEU A 170 -5.59 -19.03 -3.79
CA LEU A 170 -4.97 -18.20 -2.76
C LEU A 170 -5.76 -18.31 -1.45
N ARG A 171 -5.07 -18.66 -0.35
CA ARG A 171 -5.63 -18.84 0.99
C ARG A 171 -4.99 -17.91 2.00
N VAL A 172 -5.59 -17.83 3.18
CA VAL A 172 -5.11 -17.01 4.30
C VAL A 172 -3.70 -17.45 4.71
N ASP A 173 -3.49 -18.77 4.88
CA ASP A 173 -2.21 -19.35 5.27
C ASP A 173 -1.04 -18.98 4.34
N HIS A 174 -1.27 -18.88 3.04
CA HIS A 174 -0.24 -18.41 2.10
C HIS A 174 0.18 -16.96 2.38
N ILE A 175 -0.77 -16.10 2.74
CA ILE A 175 -0.50 -14.70 3.01
C ILE A 175 0.15 -14.53 4.38
N GLU A 176 -0.25 -15.32 5.37
CA GLU A 176 0.38 -15.35 6.69
C GLU A 176 1.83 -15.82 6.61
N ALA A 177 2.11 -16.87 5.85
CA ALA A 177 3.47 -17.34 5.60
C ALA A 177 4.35 -16.28 4.94
N MET A 178 3.79 -15.50 3.98
CA MET A 178 4.48 -14.36 3.39
C MET A 178 4.83 -13.31 4.45
N PHE A 179 3.89 -12.93 5.32
CA PHE A 179 4.15 -11.91 6.34
C PHE A 179 5.11 -12.40 7.43
N THR A 180 5.08 -13.69 7.77
CA THR A 180 6.07 -14.31 8.65
C THR A 180 7.47 -14.20 8.06
N ALA A 181 7.66 -14.59 6.79
CA ALA A 181 8.94 -14.46 6.11
C ALA A 181 9.44 -13.00 6.04
N ILE A 182 8.55 -12.04 5.86
CA ILE A 182 8.88 -10.61 5.88
C ILE A 182 9.31 -10.16 7.28
N ALA A 183 8.66 -10.65 8.35
CA ALA A 183 9.01 -10.35 9.74
C ALA A 183 10.36 -10.95 10.12
N ASP A 184 10.61 -12.21 9.76
CA ASP A 184 11.87 -12.91 9.99
C ASP A 184 13.04 -12.20 9.32
N ARG A 185 12.85 -11.77 8.06
CA ARG A 185 13.84 -10.98 7.35
C ARG A 185 14.11 -9.63 8.06
N ALA A 186 13.08 -8.98 8.58
CA ALA A 186 13.25 -7.72 9.32
C ALA A 186 14.06 -7.94 10.61
N THR A 187 13.79 -9.01 11.34
CA THR A 187 14.54 -9.42 12.53
C THR A 187 15.99 -9.76 12.19
N ALA A 188 16.23 -10.51 11.13
CA ALA A 188 17.58 -10.83 10.65
C ALA A 188 18.39 -9.56 10.30
N ILE A 189 17.76 -8.57 9.67
CA ILE A 189 18.38 -7.28 9.37
C ILE A 189 18.75 -6.54 10.67
N ASP A 190 17.89 -6.57 11.68
CA ASP A 190 18.16 -5.89 12.94
C ASP A 190 19.31 -6.56 13.72
N ILE A 191 19.33 -7.90 13.75
CA ILE A 191 20.43 -8.68 14.34
C ILE A 191 21.76 -8.34 13.61
N ALA A 192 21.75 -8.37 12.28
CA ALA A 192 22.94 -8.07 11.48
C ALA A 192 23.46 -6.63 11.70
N ARG A 193 22.59 -5.66 11.96
CA ARG A 193 22.97 -4.28 12.29
C ARG A 193 23.64 -4.14 13.65
N GLN A 194 23.28 -5.02 14.60
CA GLN A 194 23.83 -5.05 15.95
C GLN A 194 25.05 -5.95 16.07
N SER A 195 25.44 -6.65 14.99
CA SER A 195 26.62 -7.52 15.00
C SER A 195 27.89 -6.74 15.29
N ASP A 196 28.79 -7.33 16.08
CA ASP A 196 30.14 -6.77 16.32
C ASP A 196 31.01 -6.82 15.06
N ASP A 197 30.72 -7.74 14.13
CA ASP A 197 31.43 -7.88 12.87
C ASP A 197 31.05 -6.77 11.87
N PRO A 198 32.02 -5.90 11.46
CA PRO A 198 31.80 -4.86 10.48
C PRO A 198 31.35 -5.39 9.11
N GLN A 199 31.80 -6.60 8.72
CA GLN A 199 31.43 -7.18 7.43
C GLN A 199 29.95 -7.55 7.41
N ILE A 200 29.42 -8.09 8.50
CA ILE A 200 28.00 -8.39 8.64
C ILE A 200 27.17 -7.08 8.58
N ARG A 201 27.59 -6.03 9.28
CA ARG A 201 26.90 -4.73 9.23
C ARG A 201 26.84 -4.12 7.82
N VAL A 202 27.89 -4.31 7.02
CA VAL A 202 27.96 -3.82 5.64
C VAL A 202 26.91 -4.50 4.75
N THR A 203 26.63 -5.81 4.94
CA THR A 203 25.65 -6.55 4.12
C THR A 203 24.24 -5.99 4.22
N VAL A 204 23.90 -5.35 5.34
CA VAL A 204 22.56 -4.78 5.59
C VAL A 204 22.55 -3.24 5.53
N ARG A 205 23.65 -2.62 5.12
CA ARG A 205 23.75 -1.16 5.01
C ARG A 205 22.79 -0.65 3.92
N GLY A 206 21.95 0.31 4.28
CA GLY A 206 20.96 0.87 3.37
C GLY A 206 19.72 0.01 3.15
N ILE A 207 19.66 -1.24 3.61
CA ILE A 207 18.47 -2.09 3.51
C ILE A 207 17.47 -1.64 4.57
N ARG A 208 16.23 -1.35 4.16
CA ARG A 208 15.14 -1.02 5.09
C ARG A 208 14.42 -2.27 5.55
N ALA A 209 14.40 -2.53 6.85
CA ALA A 209 13.56 -3.57 7.43
C ALA A 209 12.07 -3.18 7.31
N THR A 210 11.24 -4.14 6.87
CA THR A 210 9.80 -3.92 6.71
C THR A 210 9.12 -4.00 8.08
N ARG A 211 8.58 -2.89 8.56
CA ARG A 211 7.96 -2.78 9.88
C ARG A 211 6.44 -3.05 9.83
N PRO A 212 5.77 -3.33 10.96
CA PRO A 212 4.34 -3.62 11.02
C PRO A 212 3.46 -2.62 10.24
N ALA A 213 3.70 -1.31 10.38
CA ALA A 213 2.97 -0.29 9.63
C ALA A 213 3.08 -0.43 8.11
N THR A 214 4.22 -0.91 7.60
CA THR A 214 4.42 -1.20 6.18
C THR A 214 3.72 -2.51 5.79
N MET A 215 3.75 -3.54 6.64
CA MET A 215 3.01 -4.79 6.43
C MET A 215 1.51 -4.52 6.28
N HIS A 216 0.93 -3.67 7.13
CA HIS A 216 -0.47 -3.24 7.00
C HIS A 216 -0.76 -2.55 5.66
N ARG A 217 0.17 -1.75 5.12
CA ARG A 217 0.02 -1.12 3.79
C ARG A 217 0.11 -2.14 2.67
N ILE A 218 1.02 -3.12 2.76
CA ILE A 218 1.13 -4.23 1.79
C ILE A 218 -0.17 -5.03 1.79
N ARG A 219 -0.69 -5.41 2.97
CA ARG A 219 -1.98 -6.09 3.11
C ARG A 219 -3.12 -5.27 2.50
N ALA A 220 -3.17 -3.96 2.76
CA ALA A 220 -4.19 -3.08 2.20
C ALA A 220 -4.15 -3.04 0.66
N THR A 221 -2.95 -3.06 0.06
CA THR A 221 -2.78 -3.14 -1.40
C THR A 221 -3.33 -4.47 -1.94
N LEU A 222 -2.95 -5.60 -1.35
CA LEU A 222 -3.44 -6.91 -1.74
C LEU A 222 -4.96 -7.01 -1.56
N ARG A 223 -5.48 -6.58 -0.39
CA ARG A 223 -6.91 -6.55 -0.11
C ARG A 223 -7.69 -5.73 -1.14
N LYS A 224 -7.15 -4.57 -1.54
CA LYS A 224 -7.76 -3.74 -2.59
C LYS A 224 -7.79 -4.47 -3.93
N ALA A 225 -6.69 -5.07 -4.34
CA ALA A 225 -6.60 -5.82 -5.60
C ALA A 225 -7.58 -7.00 -5.62
N LEU A 226 -7.63 -7.79 -4.54
CA LEU A 226 -8.53 -8.95 -4.45
C LEU A 226 -10.02 -8.54 -4.37
N ASN A 227 -10.35 -7.43 -3.70
CA ASN A 227 -11.71 -6.87 -3.75
C ASN A 227 -12.11 -6.44 -5.16
N ASP A 228 -11.16 -5.90 -5.94
CA ASP A 228 -11.42 -5.56 -7.34
C ASP A 228 -11.58 -6.83 -8.20
N ALA A 229 -10.89 -7.93 -7.89
CA ALA A 229 -11.09 -9.23 -8.55
C ALA A 229 -12.49 -9.81 -8.32
N ILE A 230 -13.07 -9.58 -7.13
CA ILE A 230 -14.45 -9.99 -6.79
C ILE A 230 -15.47 -9.11 -7.50
N ARG A 231 -15.24 -7.79 -7.58
CA ARG A 231 -16.21 -6.80 -8.09
C ARG A 231 -16.26 -6.67 -9.60
N ARG A 232 -15.16 -7.00 -10.30
CA ARG A 232 -15.12 -6.86 -11.76
C ARG A 232 -16.10 -7.82 -12.41
N SER A 233 -17.17 -7.18 -12.90
CA SER A 233 -18.30 -7.65 -13.68
C SER A 233 -18.06 -8.89 -14.55
N ASN A 234 -19.12 -9.63 -14.81
CA ASN A 234 -19.29 -10.73 -15.78
C ASN A 234 -18.32 -11.93 -15.69
N ASN A 235 -17.12 -11.77 -15.14
CA ASN A 235 -16.17 -12.85 -14.89
C ASN A 235 -15.52 -12.63 -13.51
N ARG A 236 -16.22 -13.05 -12.45
CA ARG A 236 -15.64 -13.09 -11.09
C ARG A 236 -14.41 -14.00 -11.12
N LEU A 237 -13.23 -13.44 -10.84
CA LEU A 237 -12.01 -14.22 -10.79
C LEU A 237 -11.87 -15.01 -9.48
N ILE A 238 -12.42 -14.46 -8.42
CA ILE A 238 -12.53 -15.07 -7.08
C ILE A 238 -13.83 -14.63 -6.41
N ASN A 239 -14.31 -15.40 -5.44
CA ASN A 239 -15.49 -15.08 -4.64
C ASN A 239 -15.21 -14.70 -3.19
N PHE A 240 -13.95 -14.85 -2.74
CA PHE A 240 -13.51 -14.62 -1.38
C PHE A 240 -12.18 -13.88 -1.37
N ASN A 241 -12.00 -12.97 -0.40
CA ASN A 241 -10.77 -12.22 -0.23
C ASN A 241 -10.00 -12.70 1.01
N PRO A 242 -9.01 -13.57 0.87
CA PRO A 242 -8.25 -14.08 2.00
C PRO A 242 -7.43 -12.99 2.74
N ALA A 243 -7.03 -11.92 2.05
CA ALA A 243 -6.30 -10.82 2.69
C ALA A 243 -7.14 -10.01 3.70
N ALA A 244 -8.46 -10.21 3.73
CA ALA A 244 -9.33 -9.58 4.72
C ALA A 244 -9.22 -10.22 6.11
N HIS A 245 -8.82 -11.50 6.16
CA HIS A 245 -8.80 -12.33 7.37
C HIS A 245 -7.40 -12.56 7.96
N VAL A 246 -6.37 -12.00 7.33
CA VAL A 246 -5.00 -12.08 7.84
C VAL A 246 -4.82 -11.17 9.04
N GLU A 247 -4.33 -11.71 10.13
CA GLU A 247 -3.95 -10.95 11.31
C GLU A 247 -2.48 -10.50 11.19
N LEU A 248 -2.23 -9.25 11.53
CA LEU A 248 -0.88 -8.69 11.55
C LEU A 248 -0.58 -8.11 12.93
N PRO A 249 0.69 -8.13 13.36
CA PRO A 249 1.09 -7.45 14.58
C PRO A 249 0.60 -6.01 14.60
N SER A 250 0.14 -5.55 15.76
CA SER A 250 -0.36 -4.19 15.91
C SER A 250 0.70 -3.18 15.45
N GLY A 251 0.38 -2.40 14.45
CA GLY A 251 1.14 -1.22 14.08
C GLY A 251 0.82 -0.07 15.02
N ALA A 252 1.09 -0.23 16.32
CA ALA A 252 0.85 0.82 17.30
C ALA A 252 1.41 2.15 16.80
N ARG A 253 0.57 3.18 16.73
CA ARG A 253 1.03 4.52 16.38
C ARG A 253 1.94 5.00 17.52
N PRO A 254 3.19 5.39 17.23
CA PRO A 254 4.05 5.90 18.28
C PRO A 254 3.42 7.15 18.89
N LYS A 255 3.32 7.16 20.21
CA LYS A 255 2.85 8.33 20.94
C LYS A 255 3.90 9.43 20.90
N ALA A 256 3.47 10.66 20.70
CA ALA A 256 4.36 11.82 20.81
C ALA A 256 4.88 11.96 22.25
N ARG A 257 6.17 12.29 22.40
CA ARG A 257 6.85 12.53 23.68
C ARG A 257 7.60 13.84 23.62
N VAL A 258 7.76 14.49 24.78
CA VAL A 258 8.51 15.75 24.87
C VAL A 258 9.98 15.49 25.13
N TRP A 259 10.86 16.29 24.56
CA TRP A 259 12.26 16.36 24.91
C TRP A 259 12.48 17.07 26.27
N THR A 260 12.04 16.42 27.34
CA THR A 260 12.33 16.88 28.70
C THR A 260 13.83 16.88 28.99
N THR A 261 14.27 17.62 30.00
CA THR A 261 15.69 17.63 30.42
C THR A 261 16.23 16.22 30.66
N LYS A 262 15.44 15.35 31.30
CA LYS A 262 15.80 13.95 31.55
C LYS A 262 15.94 13.17 30.23
N ALA A 263 14.97 13.32 29.31
CA ALA A 263 15.02 12.65 28.01
C ALA A 263 16.23 13.07 27.16
N VAL A 264 16.57 14.36 27.20
CA VAL A 264 17.77 14.89 26.53
C VAL A 264 19.05 14.31 27.13
N ALA A 265 19.15 14.24 28.47
CA ALA A 265 20.29 13.66 29.15
C ALA A 265 20.48 12.17 28.78
N THR A 266 19.39 11.39 28.81
CA THR A 266 19.42 9.98 28.40
C THR A 266 19.86 9.83 26.94
N TRP A 267 19.25 10.61 26.02
CA TRP A 267 19.63 10.57 24.61
C TRP A 267 21.11 10.92 24.36
N ARG A 268 21.63 11.93 25.05
CA ARG A 268 23.06 12.28 24.95
C ARG A 268 23.98 11.16 25.41
N ALA A 269 23.56 10.40 26.42
CA ALA A 269 24.33 9.29 26.98
C ALA A 269 24.24 8.01 26.13
N THR A 270 23.07 7.70 25.57
CA THR A 270 22.79 6.40 24.94
C THR A 270 22.53 6.46 23.43
N GLY A 271 22.25 7.65 22.88
CA GLY A 271 21.76 7.82 21.50
C GLY A 271 20.31 7.42 21.29
N GLU A 272 19.64 6.87 22.30
CA GLU A 272 18.27 6.38 22.17
C GLU A 272 17.23 7.51 22.27
N ARG A 273 16.20 7.44 21.42
CA ARG A 273 15.07 8.37 21.41
C ARG A 273 13.87 7.74 22.14
N PRO A 274 13.19 8.46 23.04
CA PRO A 274 12.03 7.92 23.76
C PRO A 274 10.87 7.50 22.85
N SER A 275 10.73 8.14 21.68
CA SER A 275 9.73 7.81 20.65
C SER A 275 10.25 8.20 19.27
N THR A 276 9.61 7.65 18.24
CA THR A 276 9.84 8.09 16.85
C THR A 276 9.15 9.43 16.53
N VAL A 277 8.22 9.88 17.39
CA VAL A 277 7.58 11.20 17.32
C VAL A 277 7.98 11.97 18.57
N MET A 278 8.79 13.00 18.37
CA MET A 278 9.30 13.82 19.47
C MET A 278 8.88 15.28 19.29
N VAL A 279 8.57 15.94 20.40
CA VAL A 279 8.16 17.35 20.45
C VAL A 279 9.17 18.12 21.29
N TRP A 280 9.57 19.27 20.83
CA TRP A 280 10.41 20.18 21.61
C TRP A 280 9.61 20.86 22.73
N THR A 281 10.32 21.28 23.76
CA THR A 281 9.82 22.28 24.72
C THR A 281 9.74 23.65 24.02
N PRO A 282 8.92 24.61 24.52
CA PRO A 282 8.90 25.98 24.00
C PRO A 282 10.30 26.63 23.95
N LYS A 283 11.13 26.36 24.94
CA LYS A 283 12.52 26.86 25.00
C LYS A 283 13.36 26.33 23.83
N GLN A 284 13.37 25.01 23.61
CA GLN A 284 14.13 24.40 22.52
C GLN A 284 13.62 24.86 21.13
N ALA A 285 12.31 25.08 21.01
CA ALA A 285 11.72 25.61 19.78
C ALA A 285 12.17 27.06 19.52
N GLY A 286 12.26 27.89 20.55
CA GLY A 286 12.80 29.25 20.47
C GLY A 286 14.29 29.23 20.09
N GLU A 287 15.10 28.43 20.76
CA GLU A 287 16.55 28.25 20.46
C GLU A 287 16.77 27.83 18.98
N PHE A 288 15.88 26.97 18.45
CA PHE A 288 15.93 26.60 17.02
C PHE A 288 15.62 27.78 16.10
N LEU A 289 14.58 28.56 16.40
CA LEU A 289 14.22 29.71 15.57
C LEU A 289 15.32 30.78 15.58
N ASP A 290 15.92 31.09 16.73
CA ASP A 290 17.00 32.05 16.86
C ASP A 290 18.23 31.59 16.05
N TYR A 291 18.55 30.29 16.12
CA TYR A 291 19.64 29.72 15.33
C TYR A 291 19.34 29.76 13.82
N ALA A 292 18.12 29.38 13.41
CA ALA A 292 17.72 29.37 12.01
C ALA A 292 17.67 30.78 11.39
N GLU A 293 17.27 31.79 12.15
CA GLU A 293 17.24 33.19 11.71
C GLU A 293 18.64 33.69 11.34
N THR A 294 19.64 33.25 12.10
CA THR A 294 21.03 33.66 11.90
C THR A 294 21.71 32.87 10.78
N HIS A 295 21.44 31.54 10.68
CA HIS A 295 22.22 30.62 9.83
C HIS A 295 21.51 30.22 8.53
N ASP A 296 20.19 30.40 8.42
CA ASP A 296 19.41 30.15 7.19
C ASP A 296 18.26 31.13 7.02
N ILE A 297 18.59 32.37 6.79
CA ILE A 297 17.63 33.45 6.66
C ILE A 297 16.61 33.23 5.53
N ALA A 298 16.89 32.37 4.56
CA ALA A 298 16.00 32.02 3.45
C ALA A 298 14.86 31.10 3.89
N LEU A 299 15.14 30.13 4.76
CA LEU A 299 14.17 29.14 5.23
C LEU A 299 13.65 29.39 6.64
N TYR A 300 14.28 30.27 7.42
CA TYR A 300 13.78 30.65 8.75
C TYR A 300 12.30 31.00 8.77
N PRO A 301 11.77 31.87 7.87
CA PRO A 301 10.34 32.23 7.91
C PRO A 301 9.42 31.04 7.60
N LEU A 302 9.86 30.09 6.80
CA LEU A 302 9.13 28.85 6.52
C LEU A 302 9.09 27.95 7.77
N PHE A 303 10.19 27.83 8.50
CA PHE A 303 10.24 27.05 9.73
C PHE A 303 9.42 27.71 10.84
N ALA A 304 9.48 29.03 10.99
CA ALA A 304 8.66 29.79 11.91
C ALA A 304 7.17 29.59 11.62
N LEU A 305 6.78 29.66 10.36
CA LEU A 305 5.39 29.43 9.92
C LEU A 305 4.93 28.00 10.26
N ILE A 306 5.76 26.98 10.01
CA ILE A 306 5.40 25.59 10.34
C ILE A 306 5.29 25.42 11.86
N LEU A 307 6.22 25.96 12.63
CA LEU A 307 6.25 25.82 14.09
C LEU A 307 5.09 26.52 14.76
N HIS A 308 4.70 27.70 14.30
CA HIS A 308 3.61 28.45 14.94
C HIS A 308 2.23 28.10 14.41
N ARG A 309 2.11 27.73 13.11
CA ARG A 309 0.81 27.52 12.44
C ARG A 309 0.57 26.08 11.98
N GLY A 310 1.50 25.20 12.21
CA GLY A 310 1.31 23.76 12.01
C GLY A 310 1.10 23.32 10.56
N LEU A 311 1.60 24.05 9.57
CA LEU A 311 1.48 23.68 8.17
C LEU A 311 2.19 22.36 7.89
N ARG A 312 1.66 21.57 6.94
CA ARG A 312 2.44 20.48 6.38
C ARG A 312 3.58 21.05 5.52
N ARG A 313 4.72 20.35 5.47
CA ARG A 313 5.87 20.75 4.64
C ARG A 313 5.44 21.16 3.21
N GLY A 314 4.65 20.29 2.56
CA GLY A 314 4.19 20.54 1.20
C GLY A 314 3.24 21.74 1.08
N GLU A 315 2.43 22.03 2.09
CA GLU A 315 1.60 23.22 2.16
C GLU A 315 2.47 24.47 2.26
N ALA A 316 3.44 24.49 3.17
CA ALA A 316 4.33 25.64 3.37
C ALA A 316 5.18 25.94 2.12
N VAL A 317 5.83 24.93 1.54
CA VAL A 317 6.66 25.10 0.33
C VAL A 317 5.81 25.46 -0.90
N GLY A 318 4.54 25.04 -0.93
CA GLY A 318 3.61 25.27 -2.02
C GLY A 318 2.77 26.55 -1.90
N LEU A 319 2.99 27.40 -0.89
CA LEU A 319 2.26 28.65 -0.75
C LEU A 319 2.50 29.57 -1.95
N THR A 320 1.43 30.20 -2.44
CA THR A 320 1.52 31.24 -3.46
C THR A 320 1.60 32.63 -2.85
N ASP A 321 2.03 33.59 -3.64
CA ASP A 321 2.01 35.01 -3.25
C ASP A 321 0.61 35.47 -2.87
N THR A 322 -0.39 35.07 -3.64
CA THR A 322 -1.80 35.45 -3.43
C THR A 322 -2.43 34.75 -2.23
N ALA A 323 -1.79 33.72 -1.71
CA ALA A 323 -2.28 32.99 -0.51
C ALA A 323 -1.85 33.65 0.80
N VAL A 324 -0.89 34.56 0.77
CA VAL A 324 -0.33 35.25 1.95
C VAL A 324 -0.74 36.71 1.93
N ASP A 325 -1.74 37.04 2.71
CA ASP A 325 -2.17 38.45 2.91
C ASP A 325 -1.42 39.01 4.14
N LEU A 326 -0.38 39.81 3.83
CA LEU A 326 0.46 40.44 4.84
C LEU A 326 -0.20 41.64 5.52
N ASP A 327 -1.25 42.22 4.92
CA ASP A 327 -1.94 43.41 5.46
C ASP A 327 -2.99 42.96 6.48
N THR A 328 -3.82 41.99 6.12
CA THR A 328 -4.83 41.41 7.05
C THR A 328 -4.30 40.33 7.97
N ALA A 329 -3.02 39.96 7.83
CA ALA A 329 -2.40 38.86 8.56
C ALA A 329 -3.13 37.50 8.42
N LEU A 330 -3.61 37.22 7.21
CA LEU A 330 -4.31 35.97 6.88
C LEU A 330 -3.51 35.13 5.88
N LEU A 331 -3.64 33.83 6.03
CA LEU A 331 -3.02 32.83 5.17
C LEU A 331 -4.06 31.84 4.68
N THR A 332 -4.18 31.67 3.36
CA THR A 332 -5.07 30.68 2.73
C THR A 332 -4.29 29.48 2.25
N ILE A 333 -4.63 28.27 2.73
CA ILE A 333 -4.02 27.03 2.28
C ILE A 333 -4.99 26.34 1.31
N SER A 334 -4.66 26.36 0.01
CA SER A 334 -5.47 25.73 -1.05
C SER A 334 -4.70 24.70 -1.87
N GLN A 335 -3.36 24.74 -1.77
CA GLN A 335 -2.49 23.85 -2.54
C GLN A 335 -1.29 23.37 -1.70
N GLN A 336 -0.59 22.40 -2.27
CA GLN A 336 0.65 21.85 -1.71
C GLN A 336 1.64 21.55 -2.84
N LEU A 337 2.92 21.67 -2.56
CA LEU A 337 3.98 21.19 -3.43
C LEU A 337 4.38 19.79 -2.99
N SER A 338 4.23 18.84 -3.88
CA SER A 338 4.60 17.43 -3.69
C SER A 338 5.69 17.06 -4.70
N THR A 339 6.24 15.88 -4.61
CA THR A 339 7.20 15.37 -5.59
C THR A 339 6.63 14.18 -6.34
N HIS A 340 6.89 14.16 -7.64
CA HIS A 340 6.69 12.99 -8.48
C HIS A 340 8.08 12.50 -8.94
N GLY A 341 8.63 11.55 -8.23
CA GLY A 341 10.07 11.27 -8.29
C GLY A 341 10.85 12.44 -7.71
N TYR A 342 11.74 12.98 -8.50
CA TYR A 342 12.53 14.19 -8.18
C TYR A 342 11.88 15.48 -8.67
N THR A 343 10.77 15.42 -9.41
CA THR A 343 10.12 16.58 -9.98
C THR A 343 9.10 17.17 -9.01
N PRO A 344 9.23 18.42 -8.58
CA PRO A 344 8.21 19.12 -7.80
C PRO A 344 6.93 19.30 -8.62
N VAL A 345 5.78 19.00 -8.01
CA VAL A 345 4.46 19.13 -8.63
C VAL A 345 3.51 19.81 -7.67
N ILE A 346 2.87 20.88 -8.14
CA ILE A 346 1.82 21.60 -7.40
C ILE A 346 0.53 20.79 -7.50
N LYS A 347 -0.14 20.60 -6.36
CA LYS A 347 -1.41 19.89 -6.25
C LYS A 347 -2.35 20.65 -5.34
N LYS A 348 -3.65 20.58 -5.62
CA LYS A 348 -4.67 21.01 -4.69
C LYS A 348 -4.60 20.16 -3.41
N VAL A 349 -5.01 20.71 -2.27
CA VAL A 349 -5.15 19.94 -1.04
C VAL A 349 -6.17 18.82 -1.23
N LYS A 350 -5.95 17.67 -0.56
CA LYS A 350 -6.72 16.42 -0.82
C LYS A 350 -8.15 16.42 -0.27
N SER A 351 -8.44 17.25 0.70
CA SER A 351 -9.72 17.29 1.40
C SER A 351 -10.21 18.73 1.60
N GLU A 352 -11.50 18.91 1.74
CA GLU A 352 -12.08 20.21 2.10
C GLU A 352 -11.48 20.77 3.39
N SER A 353 -11.27 19.92 4.41
CA SER A 353 -10.60 20.29 5.65
C SER A 353 -9.14 20.75 5.47
N GLY A 354 -8.53 20.43 4.34
CA GLY A 354 -7.21 20.94 3.97
C GLY A 354 -7.25 22.36 3.44
N ASN A 355 -8.37 22.80 2.85
CA ASN A 355 -8.59 24.15 2.39
C ASN A 355 -9.05 25.00 3.59
N ARG A 356 -8.18 25.87 4.07
CA ARG A 356 -8.44 26.62 5.30
C ARG A 356 -7.75 27.98 5.30
N VAL A 357 -8.34 28.93 6.02
CA VAL A 357 -7.74 30.22 6.30
C VAL A 357 -7.20 30.21 7.73
N ILE A 358 -6.00 30.71 7.91
CA ILE A 358 -5.28 30.75 9.19
C ILE A 358 -4.86 32.19 9.49
N SER A 359 -5.12 32.67 10.69
CA SER A 359 -4.60 33.96 11.18
C SER A 359 -3.11 33.81 11.53
N LEU A 360 -2.31 34.83 11.21
CA LEU A 360 -0.89 34.88 11.52
C LEU A 360 -0.68 35.66 12.84
N ASP A 361 0.19 35.13 13.68
CA ASP A 361 0.69 35.86 14.84
C ASP A 361 1.73 36.94 14.42
N SER A 362 2.01 37.88 15.30
CA SER A 362 2.88 39.02 15.05
C SER A 362 4.32 38.60 14.67
N HIS A 363 4.87 37.56 15.30
CA HIS A 363 6.22 37.08 15.05
C HIS A 363 6.32 36.42 13.66
N THR A 364 5.37 35.53 13.34
CA THR A 364 5.29 34.90 12.02
C THR A 364 5.08 35.95 10.94
N LEU A 365 4.17 36.91 11.15
CA LEU A 365 3.91 37.99 10.21
C LEU A 365 5.16 38.83 9.94
N ALA A 366 5.91 39.21 10.97
CA ALA A 366 7.15 39.95 10.83
C ALA A 366 8.20 39.18 10.01
N ALA A 367 8.37 37.87 10.28
CA ALA A 367 9.26 37.01 9.52
C ALA A 367 8.86 36.89 8.03
N LEU A 368 7.55 36.78 7.75
CA LEU A 368 7.03 36.72 6.38
C LEU A 368 7.19 38.04 5.63
N ARG A 369 6.96 39.16 6.29
CA ARG A 369 7.22 40.52 5.69
C ARG A 369 8.70 40.71 5.36
N ALA A 370 9.59 40.34 6.25
CA ALA A 370 11.03 40.38 6.03
C ALA A 370 11.45 39.46 4.86
N HIS A 371 10.85 38.28 4.76
CA HIS A 371 11.08 37.37 3.64
C HIS A 371 10.58 37.97 2.31
N HIS A 372 9.38 38.52 2.27
CA HIS A 372 8.80 39.14 1.09
C HIS A 372 9.71 40.27 0.58
N ALA A 373 10.16 41.16 1.45
CA ALA A 373 11.09 42.23 1.10
C ALA A 373 12.44 41.70 0.58
N ARG A 374 12.96 40.60 1.18
CA ARG A 374 14.22 39.97 0.74
C ARG A 374 14.04 39.33 -0.63
N ARG A 375 12.95 38.62 -0.88
CA ARG A 375 12.64 38.03 -2.17
C ARG A 375 12.53 39.07 -3.27
N ALA A 376 11.93 40.23 -2.99
CA ALA A 376 11.88 41.35 -3.93
C ALA A 376 13.27 41.80 -4.34
N ARG A 377 14.22 41.87 -3.38
CA ARG A 377 15.64 42.19 -3.69
C ARG A 377 16.29 41.15 -4.57
N TRP A 378 16.07 39.85 -4.30
CA TRP A 378 16.57 38.73 -5.10
C TRP A 378 16.00 38.79 -6.54
N LYS A 379 14.71 39.10 -6.69
CA LYS A 379 14.05 39.28 -7.99
C LYS A 379 14.68 40.42 -8.79
N LEU A 380 14.91 41.56 -8.18
CA LEU A 380 15.59 42.71 -8.80
C LEU A 380 17.04 42.36 -9.24
N ALA A 381 17.79 41.68 -8.38
CA ALA A 381 19.16 41.29 -8.70
C ALA A 381 19.23 40.25 -9.85
N SER A 382 18.26 39.36 -9.94
CA SER A 382 18.19 38.36 -11.01
C SER A 382 17.67 38.89 -12.36
N GLY A 383 16.93 39.98 -12.34
CA GLY A 383 16.37 40.64 -13.53
C GLY A 383 15.54 39.69 -14.38
N ARG A 384 15.78 39.66 -15.70
CA ARG A 384 15.02 38.79 -16.64
C ARG A 384 15.23 37.30 -16.43
N ARG A 385 16.21 36.85 -15.64
CA ARG A 385 16.46 35.43 -15.33
C ARG A 385 15.61 34.90 -14.18
N TRP A 386 14.85 35.76 -13.48
CA TRP A 386 13.97 35.33 -12.40
C TRP A 386 12.81 34.49 -12.95
N PRO A 387 12.68 33.24 -12.52
CA PRO A 387 11.54 32.41 -12.89
C PRO A 387 10.31 32.86 -12.08
N ASP A 388 9.22 33.24 -12.79
CA ASP A 388 7.97 33.60 -12.14
C ASP A 388 7.16 32.33 -11.81
N THR A 389 7.38 31.82 -10.64
CA THR A 389 6.74 30.57 -10.17
C THR A 389 5.42 30.82 -9.43
N GLY A 390 5.12 32.08 -9.08
CA GLY A 390 3.98 32.44 -8.23
C GLY A 390 4.09 31.93 -6.79
N LEU A 391 5.21 31.31 -6.40
CA LEU A 391 5.40 30.77 -5.06
C LEU A 391 5.95 31.81 -4.10
N PHE A 392 5.45 31.79 -2.87
CA PHE A 392 5.91 32.70 -1.81
C PHE A 392 7.32 32.35 -1.31
N PHE A 393 7.60 31.06 -1.08
CA PHE A 393 8.91 30.57 -0.67
C PHE A 393 9.68 30.00 -1.86
N VAL A 394 10.73 30.74 -2.26
CA VAL A 394 11.64 30.35 -3.34
C VAL A 394 13.09 30.48 -2.91
N GLN A 395 13.99 29.84 -3.64
CA GLN A 395 15.43 30.00 -3.48
C GLN A 395 15.89 31.41 -3.87
N PRO A 396 17.09 31.83 -3.50
CA PRO A 396 17.61 33.17 -3.88
C PRO A 396 17.66 33.44 -5.40
N ASP A 397 17.67 32.35 -6.19
CA ASP A 397 17.61 32.43 -7.67
C ASP A 397 16.18 32.35 -8.24
N GLY A 398 15.16 32.34 -7.39
CA GLY A 398 13.74 32.26 -7.75
C GLY A 398 13.20 30.87 -8.00
N ARG A 399 14.02 29.83 -8.02
CA ARG A 399 13.56 28.45 -8.21
C ARG A 399 12.77 27.93 -6.99
N PRO A 400 11.79 27.05 -7.19
CA PRO A 400 11.08 26.40 -6.09
C PRO A 400 12.03 25.64 -5.18
N TRP A 401 11.76 25.64 -3.88
CA TRP A 401 12.43 24.71 -2.97
C TRP A 401 11.93 23.29 -3.21
N HIS A 402 12.88 22.37 -3.37
CA HIS A 402 12.53 20.96 -3.36
C HIS A 402 12.18 20.54 -1.91
N PRO A 403 11.02 19.88 -1.66
CA PRO A 403 10.60 19.52 -0.29
C PRO A 403 11.66 18.73 0.51
N GLU A 404 12.40 17.82 -0.14
CA GLU A 404 13.46 17.08 0.54
C GLU A 404 14.67 17.97 0.90
N ALA A 405 14.99 18.97 0.10
CA ALA A 405 16.06 19.92 0.42
C ALA A 405 15.69 20.74 1.66
N VAL A 406 14.43 21.14 1.82
CA VAL A 406 13.95 21.80 3.04
C VAL A 406 14.09 20.90 4.26
N THR A 407 13.74 19.60 4.13
CA THR A 407 13.91 18.63 5.21
C THR A 407 15.39 18.47 5.59
N TRP A 408 16.24 18.30 4.60
CA TRP A 408 17.68 18.16 4.83
C TRP A 408 18.29 19.40 5.52
N ARG A 409 17.93 20.60 5.07
CA ARG A 409 18.38 21.86 5.69
C ARG A 409 17.91 21.96 7.14
N PHE A 410 16.65 21.60 7.43
CA PHE A 410 16.13 21.52 8.78
C PHE A 410 16.97 20.59 9.68
N GLU A 411 17.24 19.37 9.20
CA GLU A 411 18.02 18.37 9.95
C GLU A 411 19.45 18.84 10.21
N CYS A 412 20.08 19.52 9.25
CA CYS A 412 21.38 20.15 9.43
C CYS A 412 21.32 21.23 10.52
N LEU A 413 20.37 22.17 10.45
CA LEU A 413 20.23 23.24 11.44
C LEU A 413 19.99 22.70 12.86
N VAL A 414 19.12 21.68 13.01
CA VAL A 414 18.87 21.03 14.32
C VAL A 414 20.16 20.43 14.90
N ARG A 415 20.93 19.72 14.06
CA ARG A 415 22.20 19.13 14.47
C ARG A 415 23.23 20.18 14.84
N ASP A 416 23.39 21.21 14.01
CA ASP A 416 24.42 22.24 14.16
C ASP A 416 24.09 23.17 15.35
N ALA A 417 22.81 23.34 15.67
CA ALA A 417 22.34 24.00 16.89
C ALA A 417 22.51 23.15 18.18
N GLY A 418 22.95 21.88 18.07
CA GLY A 418 23.08 20.97 19.22
C GLY A 418 21.76 20.59 19.88
N LEU A 419 20.64 20.78 19.18
CA LEU A 419 19.29 20.49 19.70
C LEU A 419 18.96 18.99 19.59
N PRO A 420 18.10 18.47 20.48
CA PRO A 420 17.67 17.09 20.40
C PRO A 420 16.86 16.87 19.10
N PRO A 421 17.08 15.74 18.41
CA PRO A 421 16.57 15.57 17.05
C PRO A 421 15.07 15.37 17.00
N ILE A 422 14.41 16.13 16.13
CA ILE A 422 13.03 15.92 15.68
C ILE A 422 12.99 15.90 14.15
N ARG A 423 11.89 15.42 13.58
CA ARG A 423 11.65 15.53 12.13
C ARG A 423 11.04 16.88 11.80
N LEU A 424 11.21 17.39 10.60
CA LEU A 424 10.54 18.62 10.16
C LEU A 424 9.01 18.57 10.37
N HIS A 425 8.39 17.40 10.17
CA HIS A 425 6.96 17.23 10.42
C HIS A 425 6.59 17.36 11.89
N ASP A 426 7.51 17.11 12.80
CA ASP A 426 7.27 17.20 14.24
C ASP A 426 7.17 18.68 14.72
N LEU A 427 7.63 19.68 13.93
CA LEU A 427 7.32 21.09 14.18
C LEU A 427 5.80 21.33 14.18
N ARG A 428 5.05 20.64 13.31
CA ARG A 428 3.59 20.69 13.32
C ARG A 428 3.01 20.07 14.59
N HIS A 429 3.65 19.03 15.11
CA HIS A 429 3.28 18.47 16.43
C HIS A 429 3.60 19.45 17.55
N CYS A 430 4.71 20.19 17.46
CA CYS A 430 5.02 21.29 18.39
C CYS A 430 3.93 22.37 18.36
N ALA A 431 3.53 22.85 17.17
CA ALA A 431 2.47 23.84 16.99
C ALA A 431 1.17 23.44 17.71
N ALA A 432 0.71 22.21 17.46
CA ALA A 432 -0.49 21.68 18.08
C ALA A 432 -0.37 21.57 19.62
N THR A 433 0.78 21.12 20.08
CA THR A 433 1.07 21.00 21.51
C THR A 433 1.08 22.36 22.18
N PHE A 434 1.74 23.35 21.59
CA PHE A 434 1.84 24.70 22.14
C PHE A 434 0.48 25.41 22.14
N LEU A 435 -0.31 25.27 21.07
CA LEU A 435 -1.66 25.82 21.01
C LEU A 435 -2.55 25.21 22.10
N LYS A 436 -2.48 23.89 22.28
CA LYS A 436 -3.22 23.21 23.36
C LYS A 436 -2.73 23.62 24.76
N ALA A 437 -1.42 23.79 24.95
CA ALA A 437 -0.84 24.27 26.19
C ALA A 437 -1.26 25.73 26.51
N ALA A 438 -1.50 26.54 25.48
CA ALA A 438 -2.06 27.88 25.59
C ALA A 438 -3.56 27.91 25.93
N GLY A 439 -4.24 26.76 26.08
CA GLY A 439 -5.62 26.67 26.50
C GLY A 439 -6.65 26.44 25.39
N ALA A 440 -6.23 26.39 24.13
CA ALA A 440 -7.12 26.08 23.01
C ALA A 440 -7.80 24.70 23.17
N ASP A 441 -9.01 24.55 22.67
CA ASP A 441 -9.69 23.26 22.70
C ASP A 441 -9.15 22.31 21.58
N LEU A 442 -9.64 21.07 21.55
CA LEU A 442 -9.20 20.11 20.55
C LEU A 442 -9.75 20.44 19.14
N LYS A 443 -10.85 21.19 19.07
CA LYS A 443 -11.45 21.61 17.82
C LYS A 443 -10.61 22.71 17.16
N ASP A 444 -10.16 23.69 17.95
CA ASP A 444 -9.25 24.74 17.46
C ASP A 444 -7.96 24.14 16.87
N VAL A 445 -7.40 23.15 17.59
CA VAL A 445 -6.20 22.43 17.11
C VAL A 445 -6.50 21.64 15.82
N GLN A 446 -7.66 20.99 15.75
CA GLN A 446 -8.09 20.27 14.55
C GLN A 446 -8.23 21.20 13.34
N GLU A 447 -8.88 22.35 13.52
CA GLU A 447 -9.11 23.35 12.48
C GLU A 447 -7.79 23.96 12.00
N LEU A 448 -6.93 24.39 12.92
CA LEU A 448 -5.59 24.89 12.58
C LEU A 448 -4.80 23.89 11.73
N LEU A 449 -4.81 22.63 12.15
CA LEU A 449 -4.07 21.58 11.46
C LEU A 449 -4.76 21.10 10.17
N GLY A 450 -6.06 21.31 10.00
CA GLY A 450 -6.83 20.71 8.90
C GLY A 450 -6.83 19.17 8.97
N HIS A 451 -7.15 18.62 10.16
CA HIS A 451 -7.36 17.18 10.33
C HIS A 451 -8.81 16.83 10.04
N SER A 452 -9.02 15.76 9.27
CA SER A 452 -10.36 15.28 8.92
C SER A 452 -11.12 14.65 10.11
N SER A 453 -10.45 14.37 11.23
CA SER A 453 -11.04 13.80 12.44
C SER A 453 -10.37 14.33 13.71
N ILE A 454 -11.19 14.63 14.72
CA ILE A 454 -10.74 15.05 16.05
C ILE A 454 -9.98 13.95 16.80
N THR A 455 -10.28 12.68 16.51
CA THR A 455 -9.60 11.52 17.10
C THR A 455 -8.10 11.53 16.81
N ILE A 456 -7.72 11.94 15.59
CA ILE A 456 -6.30 12.05 15.21
C ILE A 456 -5.59 13.08 16.09
N THR A 457 -6.29 14.15 16.44
CA THR A 457 -5.75 15.23 17.28
C THR A 457 -5.68 14.77 18.75
N GLY A 458 -6.73 14.16 19.28
CA GLY A 458 -6.81 13.70 20.67
C GLY A 458 -5.74 12.67 21.02
N ASP A 459 -5.62 11.60 20.23
CA ASP A 459 -4.68 10.51 20.47
C ASP A 459 -3.20 10.95 20.48
N THR A 460 -2.89 12.03 19.75
CA THR A 460 -1.51 12.48 19.59
C THR A 460 -1.06 13.43 20.72
N TYR A 461 -1.94 14.30 21.22
CA TYR A 461 -1.50 15.46 22.01
C TYR A 461 -1.82 15.39 23.50
N THR A 462 -2.75 14.54 23.94
CA THR A 462 -3.14 14.45 25.37
C THR A 462 -1.96 14.05 26.27
N THR A 463 -1.10 13.16 25.85
CA THR A 463 0.06 12.69 26.63
C THR A 463 1.16 13.73 26.73
N VAL A 464 1.33 14.57 25.70
CA VAL A 464 2.43 15.54 25.60
C VAL A 464 2.23 16.73 26.54
N ILE A 465 0.98 17.09 26.82
CA ILE A 465 0.64 18.23 27.67
C ILE A 465 1.04 17.98 29.14
N ALA A 466 0.85 16.75 29.60
CA ALA A 466 1.29 16.35 30.94
C ALA A 466 2.82 16.46 31.11
N GLU A 467 3.59 16.24 30.05
CA GLU A 467 5.06 16.33 30.08
C GLU A 467 5.58 17.78 30.03
N LEU A 468 4.75 18.77 29.65
CA LEU A 468 5.14 20.19 29.54
C LEU A 468 4.97 20.99 30.85
N ASP A 469 4.75 20.35 32.01
CA ASP A 469 4.46 21.00 33.31
C ASP A 469 3.18 21.89 33.34
N VAL A 470 2.42 21.95 32.24
CA VAL A 470 1.18 22.74 32.15
C VAL A 470 0.10 22.16 33.06
N GLU A 471 0.04 20.82 33.19
CA GLU A 471 -0.88 20.15 34.10
C GLU A 471 -0.54 20.45 35.58
N ARG A 472 0.75 20.56 35.91
CA ARG A 472 1.20 20.93 37.23
C ARG A 472 0.73 22.35 37.60
N ALA A 473 0.87 23.29 36.66
CA ALA A 473 0.38 24.64 36.82
C ALA A 473 -1.16 24.69 36.95
N LYS A 474 -1.89 23.93 36.15
CA LYS A 474 -3.35 23.78 36.23
C LYS A 474 -3.78 23.11 37.54
N ALA A 475 -3.12 22.03 37.95
CA ALA A 475 -3.38 21.33 39.20
C ALA A 475 -3.11 22.25 40.39
N GLN A 476 -2.04 23.05 40.36
CA GLN A 476 -1.76 24.04 41.40
C GLN A 476 -2.79 25.16 41.40
N ALA A 477 -3.19 25.68 40.24
CA ALA A 477 -4.25 26.67 40.14
C ALA A 477 -5.58 26.13 40.66
N ALA A 478 -5.95 24.90 40.29
CA ALA A 478 -7.15 24.24 40.81
C ALA A 478 -7.09 24.01 42.34
N ALA A 479 -5.92 23.61 42.85
CA ALA A 479 -5.72 23.45 44.29
C ALA A 479 -5.85 24.79 45.04
N ASN A 480 -5.42 25.89 44.43
CA ASN A 480 -5.54 27.23 44.99
C ASN A 480 -7.01 27.74 45.07
N LEU A 481 -7.92 27.17 44.25
CA LEU A 481 -9.36 27.45 44.31
C LEU A 481 -10.04 26.82 45.54
N VAL A 482 -9.40 25.84 46.19
CA VAL A 482 -9.95 25.17 47.37
C VAL A 482 -9.48 25.89 48.62
N PRO A 483 -10.35 26.64 49.36
CA PRO A 483 -9.93 27.37 50.53
C PRO A 483 -9.55 26.39 51.64
N ARG A 484 -8.27 26.38 52.04
CA ARG A 484 -7.79 25.64 53.21
C ARG A 484 -7.69 26.58 54.39
N ARG A 485 -8.33 26.22 55.52
CA ARG A 485 -8.02 26.88 56.77
C ARG A 485 -6.56 26.60 57.14
N ARG A 486 -5.71 27.64 57.17
CA ARG A 486 -4.35 27.51 57.70
C ARG A 486 -4.48 26.98 59.15
N ARG A 487 -3.89 25.80 59.42
CA ARG A 487 -3.62 25.41 60.79
C ARG A 487 -2.62 26.41 61.34
N PRO A 488 -2.83 26.99 62.53
CA PRO A 488 -1.81 27.79 63.20
C PRO A 488 -0.59 26.89 63.38
N ALA A 489 0.61 27.42 63.06
CA ALA A 489 1.86 26.75 63.36
C ALA A 489 1.93 26.47 64.85
N ALA A 490 2.17 25.21 65.22
CA ALA A 490 2.42 24.78 66.58
C ALA A 490 3.83 25.18 67.02
#